data_8dd503a9abf51a30b576c3f9dd948b44
#
_entry.id   8dd503a9abf51a30b576c3f9dd948b44
#
_cell.length_a   1.000
_cell.length_b   1.000
_cell.length_c   1.000
_cell.angle_alpha   90.00
_cell.angle_beta   90.00
_cell.angle_gamma   90.00
#
_symmetry.space_group_name_H-M   'P 1'
#
loop_
_entity.id
_entity.type
_entity.pdbx_description
1 polymer ?
#
loop_
_entity_poly.entity_id
_entity_poly.type
_entity_poly.pdbx_seq_one_letter_code
_entity_poly.pdbx_strand_id
1 'polypeptide(L)'
;SPNSSSGERGQRLEGKTDVEQVAAVLLDMAQRQRALEWKLYLALVVAGLALAVAMGLLWLRWRGSVAGRSWTLLDKRGRVRAQLQTGEGGEVELEFRDADGVVRATFGVVDEGDPGLRLRDREGKERASLKVGLDGAPYLEFYDGRESLRGGLGMTEDGGVGLGLYDDRGRTRAG
;
A
#
# COMPACT_ATOMS: atom_id res chain seq x y z
N SER A 1 -49.83 -76.54 -47.68
CA SER A 1 -49.60 -75.59 -46.63
C SER A 1 -48.60 -74.50 -47.01
N PRO A 2 -49.04 -73.30 -47.15
CA PRO A 2 -48.11 -72.19 -47.12
C PRO A 2 -48.51 -71.22 -46.06
N ASN A 3 -47.65 -70.86 -45.08
CA ASN A 3 -47.69 -69.53 -44.50
C ASN A 3 -46.88 -69.45 -43.17
N SER A 4 -45.56 -69.64 -43.26
CA SER A 4 -44.72 -69.39 -42.12
C SER A 4 -43.64 -68.33 -42.40
N SER A 5 -43.52 -67.84 -43.66
CA SER A 5 -42.46 -66.92 -44.00
C SER A 5 -42.73 -65.43 -43.88
N SER A 6 -44.00 -65.04 -43.64
CA SER A 6 -44.38 -63.63 -43.56
C SER A 6 -44.23 -63.05 -42.12
N GLY A 7 -44.41 -63.87 -41.07
CA GLY A 7 -44.26 -63.44 -39.70
C GLY A 7 -42.82 -63.15 -39.26
N GLU A 8 -41.90 -64.00 -39.71
CA GLU A 8 -40.47 -63.82 -39.39
C GLU A 8 -39.84 -62.60 -40.05
N ARG A 9 -40.30 -62.20 -41.25
CA ARG A 9 -39.81 -60.96 -41.90
C ARG A 9 -40.32 -59.70 -41.23
N GLY A 10 -41.55 -59.69 -40.71
CA GLY A 10 -42.11 -58.54 -39.95
C GLY A 10 -41.35 -58.31 -38.65
N GLN A 11 -41.15 -59.32 -37.83
CA GLN A 11 -40.39 -59.24 -36.58
C GLN A 11 -38.92 -58.86 -36.79
N ARG A 12 -38.28 -59.26 -37.89
CA ARG A 12 -36.91 -58.90 -38.21
C ARG A 12 -36.75 -57.44 -38.66
N LEU A 13 -37.78 -56.87 -39.26
CA LEU A 13 -37.77 -55.46 -39.68
C LEU A 13 -38.10 -54.53 -38.46
N GLU A 14 -39.01 -54.92 -37.57
CA GLU A 14 -39.29 -54.18 -36.33
C GLU A 14 -38.09 -54.14 -35.41
N GLY A 15 -37.40 -55.27 -35.16
CA GLY A 15 -36.20 -55.29 -34.32
C GLY A 15 -35.04 -54.54 -34.92
N LYS A 16 -34.96 -54.34 -36.22
CA LYS A 16 -33.92 -53.54 -36.87
C LYS A 16 -34.16 -52.04 -36.69
N THR A 17 -35.42 -51.59 -36.78
CA THR A 17 -35.84 -50.22 -36.53
C THR A 17 -35.61 -49.81 -35.06
N ASP A 18 -35.86 -50.69 -34.11
CA ASP A 18 -35.62 -50.44 -32.69
C ASP A 18 -34.15 -50.30 -32.35
N VAL A 19 -33.28 -51.13 -32.93
CA VAL A 19 -31.82 -51.05 -32.76
C VAL A 19 -31.25 -49.75 -33.37
N GLU A 20 -31.75 -49.34 -34.53
CA GLU A 20 -31.33 -48.11 -35.21
C GLU A 20 -31.78 -46.90 -34.39
N GLN A 21 -32.96 -46.88 -33.76
CA GLN A 21 -33.44 -45.84 -32.90
C GLN A 21 -32.59 -45.73 -31.61
N VAL A 22 -32.27 -46.85 -30.97
CA VAL A 22 -31.43 -46.90 -29.79
C VAL A 22 -30.02 -46.40 -30.11
N ALA A 23 -29.47 -46.80 -31.25
CA ALA A 23 -28.14 -46.31 -31.68
C ALA A 23 -28.14 -44.80 -31.93
N ALA A 24 -29.20 -44.24 -32.50
CA ALA A 24 -29.32 -42.81 -32.74
C ALA A 24 -29.41 -42.03 -31.41
N VAL A 25 -30.16 -42.53 -30.43
CA VAL A 25 -30.26 -41.93 -29.09
C VAL A 25 -28.89 -41.95 -28.34
N LEU A 26 -28.19 -43.09 -28.41
CA LEU A 26 -26.85 -43.21 -27.81
C LEU A 26 -25.85 -42.27 -28.43
N LEU A 27 -25.88 -42.07 -29.75
CA LEU A 27 -25.04 -41.13 -30.48
C LEU A 27 -25.36 -39.69 -30.07
N ASP A 28 -26.63 -39.31 -29.98
CA ASP A 28 -27.03 -37.96 -29.50
C ASP A 28 -26.58 -37.72 -28.08
N MET A 29 -26.73 -38.69 -27.17
CA MET A 29 -26.26 -38.58 -25.79
C MET A 29 -24.73 -38.42 -25.72
N ALA A 30 -23.96 -39.19 -26.50
CA ALA A 30 -22.53 -39.10 -26.56
C ALA A 30 -22.05 -37.75 -27.14
N GLN A 31 -22.75 -37.19 -28.11
CA GLN A 31 -22.47 -35.85 -28.63
C GLN A 31 -22.75 -34.76 -27.62
N ARG A 32 -23.91 -34.86 -26.89
CA ARG A 32 -24.23 -33.90 -25.81
C ARG A 32 -23.21 -33.96 -24.65
N GLN A 33 -22.77 -35.16 -24.31
CA GLN A 33 -21.75 -35.34 -23.27
C GLN A 33 -20.41 -34.70 -23.66
N ARG A 34 -19.95 -34.92 -24.86
CA ARG A 34 -18.73 -34.27 -25.40
C ARG A 34 -18.86 -32.76 -25.46
N ALA A 35 -20.03 -32.24 -25.84
CA ALA A 35 -20.29 -30.81 -25.89
C ALA A 35 -20.29 -30.17 -24.47
N LEU A 36 -20.77 -30.89 -23.47
CA LEU A 36 -20.73 -30.47 -22.05
C LEU A 36 -19.29 -30.48 -21.51
N GLU A 37 -18.52 -31.53 -21.78
CA GLU A 37 -17.11 -31.64 -21.39
C GLU A 37 -16.28 -30.51 -22.00
N TRP A 38 -16.48 -30.19 -23.27
CA TRP A 38 -15.79 -29.09 -23.93
C TRP A 38 -16.16 -27.73 -23.35
N LYS A 39 -17.42 -27.49 -23.01
CA LYS A 39 -17.87 -26.25 -22.35
C LYS A 39 -17.26 -26.08 -20.96
N LEU A 40 -17.19 -27.18 -20.19
CA LEU A 40 -16.54 -27.19 -18.88
C LEU A 40 -15.03 -26.89 -18.99
N TYR A 41 -14.36 -27.50 -19.98
CA TYR A 41 -12.94 -27.26 -20.22
C TYR A 41 -12.68 -25.79 -20.60
N LEU A 42 -13.49 -25.23 -21.49
CA LEU A 42 -13.41 -23.83 -21.87
C LEU A 42 -13.64 -22.89 -20.69
N ALA A 43 -14.63 -23.19 -19.84
CA ALA A 43 -14.92 -22.40 -18.65
C ALA A 43 -13.73 -22.41 -17.65
N LEU A 44 -13.10 -23.56 -17.45
CA LEU A 44 -11.91 -23.69 -16.60
C LEU A 44 -10.72 -22.92 -17.14
N VAL A 45 -10.48 -22.95 -18.45
CA VAL A 45 -9.40 -22.20 -19.11
C VAL A 45 -9.63 -20.70 -18.95
N VAL A 46 -10.85 -20.22 -19.19
CA VAL A 46 -11.20 -18.79 -19.04
C VAL A 46 -11.08 -18.36 -17.58
N ALA A 47 -11.54 -19.17 -16.62
CA ALA A 47 -11.39 -18.87 -15.19
C ALA A 47 -9.91 -18.85 -14.77
N GLY A 48 -9.09 -19.78 -15.25
CA GLY A 48 -7.65 -19.80 -15.01
C GLY A 48 -6.93 -18.56 -15.56
N LEU A 49 -7.30 -18.15 -16.78
CA LEU A 49 -6.75 -16.93 -17.40
C LEU A 49 -7.15 -15.68 -16.63
N ALA A 50 -8.40 -15.58 -16.22
CA ALA A 50 -8.89 -14.46 -15.41
C ALA A 50 -8.16 -14.37 -14.05
N LEU A 51 -7.93 -15.51 -13.41
CA LEU A 51 -7.17 -15.58 -12.16
C LEU A 51 -5.70 -15.16 -12.36
N ALA A 52 -5.06 -15.61 -13.44
CA ALA A 52 -3.69 -15.23 -13.78
C ALA A 52 -3.56 -13.73 -14.05
N VAL A 53 -4.51 -13.15 -14.78
CA VAL A 53 -4.58 -11.70 -15.04
C VAL A 53 -4.79 -10.94 -13.73
N ALA A 54 -5.71 -11.39 -12.88
CA ALA A 54 -5.97 -10.76 -11.57
C ALA A 54 -4.72 -10.81 -10.67
N MET A 55 -4.03 -11.95 -10.61
CA MET A 55 -2.76 -12.07 -9.87
C MET A 55 -1.66 -11.21 -10.47
N GLY A 56 -1.57 -11.13 -11.80
CA GLY A 56 -0.61 -10.25 -12.48
C GLY A 56 -0.86 -8.77 -12.18
N LEU A 57 -2.12 -8.33 -12.18
CA LEU A 57 -2.49 -6.97 -11.82
C LEU A 57 -2.23 -6.67 -10.33
N LEU A 58 -2.49 -7.62 -9.44
CA LEU A 58 -2.13 -7.51 -8.01
C LEU A 58 -0.60 -7.39 -7.84
N TRP A 59 0.16 -8.19 -8.56
CA TRP A 59 1.62 -8.18 -8.50
C TRP A 59 2.24 -6.89 -9.09
N LEU A 60 1.66 -6.34 -10.18
CA LEU A 60 2.03 -5.01 -10.68
C LEU A 60 1.72 -3.91 -9.65
N ARG A 61 0.60 -4.02 -8.95
CA ARG A 61 0.22 -3.08 -7.90
C ARG A 61 1.13 -3.17 -6.66
N TRP A 62 1.71 -4.35 -6.38
CA TRP A 62 2.68 -4.54 -5.30
C TRP A 62 4.10 -4.06 -5.66
N ARG A 63 4.43 -3.97 -6.95
CA ARG A 63 5.70 -3.39 -7.44
C ARG A 63 5.68 -1.86 -7.55
N GLY A 64 4.52 -1.25 -7.44
CA GLY A 64 4.37 0.20 -7.45
C GLY A 64 4.72 0.81 -6.09
N SER A 65 5.23 2.02 -6.09
CA SER A 65 5.36 2.87 -4.91
C SER A 65 4.06 2.81 -4.09
N VAL A 66 4.17 2.51 -2.81
CA VAL A 66 3.01 2.56 -1.91
C VAL A 66 2.71 4.04 -1.72
N ALA A 67 1.77 4.55 -2.50
CA ALA A 67 1.29 5.92 -2.36
C ALA A 67 0.19 5.95 -1.30
N GLY A 68 0.36 6.82 -0.30
CA GLY A 68 -0.62 7.03 0.77
C GLY A 68 -0.46 8.44 1.33
N ARG A 69 -1.52 8.97 1.92
CA ARG A 69 -1.47 10.28 2.60
C ARG A 69 -0.78 10.20 3.96
N SER A 70 -0.70 9.02 4.53
CA SER A 70 -0.02 8.79 5.80
C SER A 70 0.45 7.36 5.96
N TRP A 71 1.52 7.17 6.72
CA TRP A 71 2.09 5.89 7.11
C TRP A 71 2.28 5.89 8.60
N THR A 72 1.81 4.85 9.27
CA THR A 72 1.85 4.78 10.72
C THR A 72 2.53 3.49 11.16
N LEU A 73 3.54 3.62 12.02
CA LEU A 73 4.18 2.51 12.70
C LEU A 73 3.59 2.34 14.09
N LEU A 74 3.10 1.16 14.38
CA LEU A 74 2.53 0.80 15.67
C LEU A 74 3.48 -0.12 16.44
N ASP A 75 3.49 0.01 17.77
CA ASP A 75 4.14 -0.97 18.64
C ASP A 75 3.24 -2.21 18.86
N LYS A 76 3.78 -3.21 19.59
CA LYS A 76 3.05 -4.45 19.90
C LYS A 76 1.75 -4.24 20.68
N ARG A 77 1.52 -3.06 21.24
CA ARG A 77 0.32 -2.67 21.98
C ARG A 77 -0.64 -1.83 21.15
N GLY A 78 -0.37 -1.65 19.85
CA GLY A 78 -1.18 -0.83 18.95
C GLY A 78 -0.99 0.68 19.10
N ARG A 79 0.03 1.16 19.83
CA ARG A 79 0.28 2.59 20.00
C ARG A 79 1.13 3.11 18.87
N VAL A 80 0.79 4.30 18.38
CA VAL A 80 1.56 5.00 17.33
C VAL A 80 2.95 5.34 17.86
N ARG A 81 4.00 4.91 17.14
CA ARG A 81 5.41 5.17 17.47
C ARG A 81 6.11 6.04 16.42
N ALA A 82 5.66 5.97 15.20
CA ALA A 82 6.08 6.90 14.15
C ALA A 82 4.95 7.09 13.15
N GLN A 83 4.91 8.27 12.54
CA GLN A 83 3.93 8.60 11.51
C GLN A 83 4.57 9.51 10.46
N LEU A 84 4.50 9.08 9.20
CA LEU A 84 4.81 9.94 8.04
C LEU A 84 3.48 10.42 7.48
N GLN A 85 3.31 11.73 7.36
CA GLN A 85 2.07 12.35 6.91
C GLN A 85 2.34 13.57 6.03
N THR A 86 1.32 13.96 5.27
CA THR A 86 1.28 15.23 4.57
C THR A 86 0.25 16.12 5.25
N GLY A 87 0.64 17.36 5.59
CA GLY A 87 -0.25 18.39 6.11
C GLY A 87 -1.17 18.96 5.03
N GLU A 88 -2.09 19.84 5.44
CA GLU A 88 -3.08 20.49 4.55
C GLU A 88 -2.41 21.44 3.54
N GLY A 89 -1.28 22.05 3.91
CA GLY A 89 -0.47 22.93 3.05
C GLY A 89 0.53 22.20 2.16
N GLY A 90 0.61 20.85 2.27
CA GLY A 90 1.55 20.03 1.49
C GLY A 90 2.85 19.73 2.21
N GLU A 91 3.00 20.14 3.46
CA GLU A 91 4.12 19.82 4.34
C GLU A 91 4.24 18.29 4.46
N VAL A 92 5.47 17.78 4.54
CA VAL A 92 5.74 16.35 4.74
C VAL A 92 6.51 16.19 6.03
N GLU A 93 5.91 15.51 7.00
CA GLU A 93 6.50 15.28 8.31
C GLU A 93 6.59 13.81 8.67
N LEU A 94 7.73 13.42 9.24
CA LEU A 94 7.94 12.17 9.94
C LEU A 94 8.04 12.46 11.43
N GLU A 95 7.02 12.05 12.18
CA GLU A 95 6.98 12.19 13.64
C GLU A 95 7.42 10.88 14.31
N PHE A 96 8.12 11.01 15.44
CA PHE A 96 8.42 9.92 16.36
C PHE A 96 7.82 10.22 17.72
N ARG A 97 7.10 9.22 18.27
CA ARG A 97 6.41 9.33 19.56
C ARG A 97 6.98 8.36 20.59
N ASP A 98 7.02 8.80 21.83
CA ASP A 98 7.37 7.93 22.95
C ASP A 98 6.21 6.99 23.35
N ALA A 99 6.40 6.26 24.45
CA ALA A 99 5.39 5.32 24.94
C ALA A 99 4.12 5.99 25.44
N ASP A 100 4.17 7.25 25.80
CA ASP A 100 3.06 8.05 26.32
C ASP A 100 2.33 8.82 25.20
N GLY A 101 2.80 8.68 23.94
CA GLY A 101 2.22 9.32 22.76
C GLY A 101 2.76 10.73 22.50
N VAL A 102 3.70 11.22 23.32
CA VAL A 102 4.31 12.55 23.14
C VAL A 102 5.24 12.52 21.95
N VAL A 103 5.10 13.50 21.03
CA VAL A 103 6.03 13.68 19.91
C VAL A 103 7.39 14.10 20.46
N ARG A 104 8.42 13.28 20.16
CA ARG A 104 9.80 13.47 20.65
C ARG A 104 10.74 13.97 19.57
N ALA A 105 10.45 13.63 18.33
CA ALA A 105 11.20 14.12 17.17
C ALA A 105 10.26 14.32 15.99
N THR A 106 10.52 15.36 15.20
CA THR A 106 9.88 15.63 13.92
C THR A 106 10.98 15.90 12.90
N PHE A 107 10.86 15.25 11.73
CA PHE A 107 11.76 15.49 10.60
C PHE A 107 10.91 15.70 9.35
N GLY A 108 11.14 16.77 8.61
CA GLY A 108 10.34 17.02 7.42
C GLY A 108 10.58 18.40 6.82
N VAL A 109 9.70 18.73 5.89
CA VAL A 109 9.58 20.08 5.33
C VAL A 109 8.38 20.69 6.04
N VAL A 110 8.63 21.60 6.95
CA VAL A 110 7.69 22.20 7.89
C VAL A 110 7.72 23.70 7.75
N ASP A 111 6.71 24.39 8.24
CA ASP A 111 6.60 25.85 8.19
C ASP A 111 7.03 26.41 6.81
N GLU A 112 6.39 27.23 6.17
CA GLU A 112 6.74 27.93 4.92
C GLU A 112 7.68 27.19 3.92
N GLY A 113 7.91 25.87 4.11
CA GLY A 113 8.75 25.03 3.24
C GLY A 113 10.17 24.75 3.77
N ASP A 114 10.46 25.12 5.00
CA ASP A 114 11.79 24.91 5.61
C ASP A 114 12.01 23.43 6.00
N PRO A 115 13.08 22.79 5.50
CA PRO A 115 13.46 21.46 5.94
C PRO A 115 14.09 21.53 7.34
N GLY A 116 13.66 20.63 8.24
CA GLY A 116 14.17 20.64 9.60
C GLY A 116 13.99 19.37 10.39
N LEU A 117 14.79 19.27 11.44
CA LEU A 117 14.68 18.27 12.50
C LEU A 117 14.43 19.01 13.81
N ARG A 118 13.37 18.64 14.54
CA ARG A 118 13.03 19.17 15.86
C ARG A 118 13.08 18.06 16.89
N LEU A 119 13.71 18.33 18.02
CA LEU A 119 13.81 17.42 19.15
C LEU A 119 13.09 18.01 20.36
N ARG A 120 12.23 17.22 20.99
CA ARG A 120 11.38 17.64 22.12
C ARG A 120 11.64 16.81 23.37
N ASP A 121 11.46 17.42 24.52
CA ASP A 121 11.51 16.73 25.81
C ASP A 121 10.24 15.91 26.07
N ARG A 122 10.12 15.35 27.29
CA ARG A 122 8.96 14.52 27.68
C ARG A 122 7.68 15.33 27.81
N GLU A 123 7.78 16.62 28.05
CA GLU A 123 6.68 17.56 28.11
C GLU A 123 6.25 18.08 26.74
N GLY A 124 6.92 17.63 25.65
CA GLY A 124 6.65 18.04 24.27
C GLY A 124 7.27 19.38 23.88
N LYS A 125 8.09 19.99 24.76
CA LYS A 125 8.75 21.26 24.50
C LYS A 125 9.99 21.08 23.63
N GLU A 126 10.18 21.99 22.68
CA GLU A 126 11.36 21.99 21.81
C GLU A 126 12.63 22.26 22.60
N ARG A 127 13.67 21.45 22.36
CA ARG A 127 14.97 21.55 23.02
C ARG A 127 16.11 21.77 22.05
N ALA A 128 15.97 21.27 20.86
CA ALA A 128 16.94 21.51 19.79
C ALA A 128 16.23 21.43 18.43
N SER A 129 16.70 22.27 17.51
CA SER A 129 16.33 22.18 16.09
C SER A 129 17.53 22.32 15.19
N LEU A 130 17.49 21.59 14.08
CA LEU A 130 18.38 21.77 12.93
C LEU A 130 17.49 22.08 11.73
N LYS A 131 17.68 23.24 11.12
CA LYS A 131 16.85 23.70 9.99
C LYS A 131 17.69 24.44 8.96
N VAL A 132 17.14 24.56 7.75
CA VAL A 132 17.62 25.50 6.75
C VAL A 132 16.55 26.60 6.64
N GLY A 133 16.90 27.82 6.96
CA GLY A 133 15.96 28.94 6.94
C GLY A 133 15.66 29.43 5.53
N LEU A 134 14.71 30.37 5.41
CA LEU A 134 14.28 30.98 4.15
C LEU A 134 15.41 31.67 3.39
N ASP A 135 16.47 32.11 4.10
CA ASP A 135 17.70 32.65 3.56
C ASP A 135 18.65 31.58 2.99
N GLY A 136 18.26 30.28 3.11
CA GLY A 136 19.08 29.14 2.70
C GLY A 136 20.19 28.78 3.67
N ALA A 137 20.33 29.46 4.80
CA ALA A 137 21.37 29.20 5.79
C ALA A 137 21.00 28.07 6.74
N PRO A 138 21.91 27.15 7.10
CA PRO A 138 21.66 26.13 8.11
C PRO A 138 21.84 26.69 9.52
N TYR A 139 20.93 26.29 10.41
CA TYR A 139 20.91 26.66 11.82
C TYR A 139 20.75 25.44 12.71
N LEU A 140 21.59 25.34 13.76
CA LEU A 140 21.41 24.43 14.87
C LEU A 140 21.10 25.27 16.11
N GLU A 141 19.95 25.07 16.73
CA GLU A 141 19.45 25.88 17.83
C GLU A 141 19.19 25.01 19.06
N PHE A 142 19.42 25.59 20.26
CA PHE A 142 19.20 24.95 21.55
C PHE A 142 18.30 25.83 22.42
N TYR A 143 17.30 25.21 23.06
CA TYR A 143 16.30 25.90 23.83
C TYR A 143 16.26 25.40 25.28
N ASP A 144 15.91 26.29 26.20
CA ASP A 144 15.69 25.94 27.61
C ASP A 144 14.27 25.38 27.86
N GLY A 145 13.94 25.13 29.16
CA GLY A 145 12.63 24.62 29.58
C GLY A 145 11.46 25.55 29.33
N ARG A 146 11.72 26.79 28.95
CA ARG A 146 10.73 27.80 28.59
C ARG A 146 10.65 28.04 27.09
N GLU A 147 11.33 27.19 26.31
CA GLU A 147 11.46 27.32 24.86
C GLU A 147 12.14 28.64 24.42
N SER A 148 13.00 29.18 25.30
CA SER A 148 13.82 30.36 24.98
C SER A 148 15.13 29.91 24.38
N LEU A 149 15.55 30.53 23.28
CA LEU A 149 16.83 30.26 22.62
C LEU A 149 18.01 30.55 23.57
N ARG A 150 18.90 29.57 23.72
CA ARG A 150 20.07 29.64 24.63
C ARG A 150 21.39 29.52 23.90
N GLY A 151 21.39 28.89 22.75
CA GLY A 151 22.57 28.80 21.92
C GLY A 151 22.20 28.45 20.50
N GLY A 152 23.05 28.83 19.58
CA GLY A 152 22.87 28.51 18.16
C GLY A 152 24.19 28.48 17.43
N LEU A 153 24.27 27.61 16.44
CA LEU A 153 25.33 27.53 15.47
C LEU A 153 24.70 27.73 14.08
N GLY A 154 25.23 28.66 13.32
CA GLY A 154 24.67 28.95 11.98
C GLY A 154 25.64 29.64 11.08
N MET A 155 25.26 29.89 9.86
CA MET A 155 26.04 30.69 8.90
C MET A 155 25.81 32.17 9.22
N THR A 156 26.92 32.95 9.12
CA THR A 156 26.89 34.41 9.19
C THR A 156 26.71 35.02 7.80
N GLU A 157 26.32 36.28 7.71
CA GLU A 157 26.09 36.99 6.44
C GLU A 157 27.30 37.02 5.53
N ASP A 158 28.51 37.01 6.11
CA ASP A 158 29.78 36.95 5.40
C ASP A 158 30.18 35.53 4.98
N GLY A 159 29.33 34.49 5.23
CA GLY A 159 29.59 33.11 4.89
C GLY A 159 30.44 32.35 5.92
N GLY A 160 30.75 32.94 7.05
CA GLY A 160 31.40 32.28 8.17
C GLY A 160 30.44 31.40 8.98
N VAL A 161 30.97 30.70 9.98
CA VAL A 161 30.15 29.96 10.95
C VAL A 161 30.23 30.68 12.29
N GLY A 162 29.08 31.08 12.81
CA GLY A 162 28.93 31.76 14.08
C GLY A 162 28.33 30.87 15.15
N LEU A 163 28.84 30.97 16.38
CA LEU A 163 28.26 30.36 17.58
C LEU A 163 27.71 31.49 18.46
N GLY A 164 26.40 31.53 18.64
CA GLY A 164 25.71 32.44 19.55
C GLY A 164 25.36 31.79 20.88
N LEU A 165 25.63 32.46 21.99
CA LEU A 165 25.15 32.08 23.33
C LEU A 165 24.31 33.21 23.91
N TYR A 166 23.14 32.88 24.47
CA TYR A 166 22.16 33.86 24.89
C TYR A 166 21.79 33.70 26.39
N ASP A 167 21.58 34.83 27.04
CA ASP A 167 21.10 34.84 28.41
C ASP A 167 19.55 34.60 28.50
N ASP A 168 19.01 34.62 29.71
CA ASP A 168 17.58 34.46 29.99
C ASP A 168 16.69 35.58 29.41
N ARG A 169 17.29 36.66 28.96
CA ARG A 169 16.63 37.80 28.31
C ARG A 169 16.89 37.86 26.80
N GLY A 170 17.48 36.80 26.21
CA GLY A 170 17.81 36.74 24.81
C GLY A 170 18.99 37.61 24.36
N ARG A 171 19.79 38.15 25.30
CA ARG A 171 20.97 38.96 24.96
C ARG A 171 22.16 38.09 24.75
N THR A 172 22.94 38.39 23.69
CA THR A 172 24.19 37.66 23.36
C THR A 172 25.18 37.77 24.52
N ARG A 173 25.71 36.63 24.98
CA ARG A 173 26.75 36.50 25.97
C ARG A 173 28.12 36.24 25.37
N ALA A 174 28.17 35.50 24.26
CA ALA A 174 29.32 35.21 23.45
C ALA A 174 28.87 34.91 22.02
N GLY A 175 29.67 35.29 21.06
CA GLY A 175 29.43 35.04 19.63
C GLY A 175 30.70 35.42 18.85
#